data_14d42df951af600cc34e3ce548475083
#
_entry.id   14d42df951af600cc34e3ce548475083
#
_cell.length_a   1.000
_cell.length_b   1.000
_cell.length_c   1.000
_cell.angle_alpha   90.00
_cell.angle_beta   90.00
_cell.angle_gamma   90.00
#
_symmetry.space_group_name_H-M   'P 1'
#
loop_
_entity.id
_entity.type
_entity.pdbx_description
1 polymer ?
#
loop_
_entity_poly.entity_id
_entity_poly.type
_entity_poly.pdbx_seq_one_letter_code
_entity_poly.pdbx_strand_id
1 'polypeptide(L)'
;MQSYIETLGRMISAQVAPHPRRARRMLTAAYSWVRFSGKCQRLTDAKSAYARMNGAVARSLVRGLRHPERAVCVNIFMPCEMLHAMGLTPMFPEGLSVYVACTACQHVFAERAEVSGIPESFCSYHKTMLGMAETGVLPKPLMIAGTTLACDANQLSFRRLAALYPAPLTIIDVPGRADDDAVAYVADQLRGMTRRLETLTGRKLDEAKLRKSMVCADRTLKLMREYAALRAEVTQDTTMTGELCSLIATHCLLGHANGENYVRELIETARRAPRRETTRRKRIFFIHTLPNWQDSMIRMLETENRCELVGCDLTFDSLTALDPEKPFESMARRLLANVNGGSAARRIDNAIAWAKKLNADGVILFCHWGCKQTMGLSTLAKRRLEEAGLPTLVLDGDGCDSRNVADGQMVTRVGAFLEQLEGMDA
;
A
#
# COMPACT_ATOMS: atom_id res chain seq x y z
N MET A 1 13.01 19.09 -10.87
CA MET A 1 12.72 18.42 -9.58
C MET A 1 13.50 17.12 -9.47
N GLN A 2 13.54 16.28 -10.51
CA GLN A 2 14.25 14.99 -10.54
C GLN A 2 15.73 15.10 -10.15
N SER A 3 16.49 16.05 -10.70
CA SER A 3 17.91 16.28 -10.35
C SER A 3 18.16 16.52 -8.86
N TYR A 4 17.23 17.18 -8.16
CA TYR A 4 17.33 17.38 -6.71
C TYR A 4 17.07 16.09 -5.93
N ILE A 5 16.11 15.26 -6.36
CA ILE A 5 15.80 13.97 -5.73
C ILE A 5 16.97 13.03 -5.89
N GLU A 6 17.54 12.91 -7.09
CA GLU A 6 18.74 12.09 -7.35
C GLU A 6 19.96 12.56 -6.55
N THR A 7 20.14 13.88 -6.44
CA THR A 7 21.23 14.45 -5.63
C THR A 7 21.03 14.12 -4.15
N LEU A 8 19.81 14.28 -3.63
CA LEU A 8 19.48 13.90 -2.26
C LEU A 8 19.68 12.39 -2.04
N GLY A 9 19.26 11.57 -2.98
CA GLY A 9 19.44 10.10 -2.95
C GLY A 9 20.92 9.72 -2.87
N ARG A 10 21.76 10.30 -3.72
CA ARG A 10 23.24 10.09 -3.66
C ARG A 10 23.83 10.52 -2.33
N MET A 11 23.41 11.67 -1.79
CA MET A 11 23.88 12.15 -0.48
C MET A 11 23.49 11.20 0.65
N ILE A 12 22.25 10.68 0.63
CA ILE A 12 21.78 9.70 1.62
C ILE A 12 22.57 8.39 1.48
N SER A 13 22.69 7.86 0.25
CA SER A 13 23.42 6.63 -0.05
C SER A 13 24.86 6.65 0.47
N ALA A 14 25.56 7.78 0.27
CA ALA A 14 26.92 7.97 0.77
C ALA A 14 27.04 7.94 2.31
N GLN A 15 25.94 8.15 3.04
CA GLN A 15 25.93 8.11 4.50
C GLN A 15 25.50 6.76 5.07
N VAL A 16 24.92 5.87 4.28
CA VAL A 16 24.33 4.61 4.78
C VAL A 16 25.37 3.75 5.49
N ALA A 17 26.51 3.49 4.86
CA ALA A 17 27.55 2.64 5.44
C ALA A 17 28.34 3.34 6.57
N PRO A 18 28.92 4.57 6.38
CA PRO A 18 29.74 5.18 7.42
C PRO A 18 28.92 5.76 8.59
N HIS A 19 27.70 6.25 8.33
CA HIS A 19 26.90 6.99 9.32
C HIS A 19 25.39 6.70 9.21
N PRO A 20 24.90 5.49 9.49
CA PRO A 20 23.49 5.09 9.27
C PRO A 20 22.50 5.98 10.04
N ARG A 21 22.87 6.46 11.23
CA ARG A 21 22.04 7.42 11.98
C ARG A 21 21.90 8.77 11.25
N ARG A 22 22.93 9.21 10.50
CA ARG A 22 22.86 10.41 9.68
C ARG A 22 21.98 10.20 8.47
N ALA A 23 22.13 9.08 7.77
CA ALA A 23 21.24 8.69 6.66
C ALA A 23 19.77 8.67 7.11
N ARG A 24 19.46 8.05 8.26
CA ARG A 24 18.12 8.07 8.86
C ARG A 24 17.60 9.49 9.11
N ARG A 25 18.44 10.38 9.66
CA ARG A 25 18.05 11.78 9.90
C ARG A 25 17.75 12.52 8.61
N MET A 26 18.51 12.28 7.54
CA MET A 26 18.28 12.88 6.22
C MET A 26 16.96 12.38 5.62
N LEU A 27 16.68 11.07 5.62
CA LEU A 27 15.39 10.51 5.22
C LEU A 27 14.23 11.11 6.04
N THR A 28 14.41 11.20 7.36
CA THR A 28 13.39 11.75 8.25
C THR A 28 13.13 13.23 7.96
N ALA A 29 14.14 14.00 7.57
CA ALA A 29 14.00 15.40 7.17
C ALA A 29 13.25 15.52 5.85
N ALA A 30 13.60 14.69 4.84
CA ALA A 30 12.89 14.65 3.56
C ALA A 30 11.41 14.33 3.74
N TYR A 31 11.07 13.30 4.54
CA TYR A 31 9.68 12.93 4.81
C TYR A 31 8.95 13.97 5.68
N SER A 32 9.67 14.71 6.53
CA SER A 32 9.10 15.85 7.25
C SER A 32 8.70 16.99 6.33
N TRP A 33 9.43 17.19 5.22
CA TRP A 33 9.06 18.14 4.17
C TRP A 33 7.79 17.71 3.43
N VAL A 34 7.68 16.43 3.03
CA VAL A 34 6.46 15.87 2.44
C VAL A 34 5.25 16.04 3.37
N ARG A 35 5.44 15.78 4.67
CA ARG A 35 4.42 16.02 5.70
C ARG A 35 3.98 17.49 5.75
N PHE A 36 4.92 18.41 5.68
CA PHE A 36 4.65 19.86 5.74
C PHE A 36 3.92 20.32 4.48
N SER A 37 4.42 19.98 3.30
CA SER A 37 3.82 20.36 2.02
C SER A 37 2.38 19.84 1.89
N GLY A 38 2.14 18.58 2.25
CA GLY A 38 0.79 18.00 2.26
C GLY A 38 -0.18 18.73 3.22
N LYS A 39 0.31 19.13 4.40
CA LYS A 39 -0.51 19.88 5.37
C LYS A 39 -0.91 21.27 4.87
N CYS A 40 -0.10 21.89 4.03
CA CYS A 40 -0.34 23.23 3.49
C CYS A 40 -1.25 23.23 2.25
N GLN A 41 -1.62 22.07 1.71
CA GLN A 41 -2.51 21.97 0.55
C GLN A 41 -3.93 22.39 0.88
N ARG A 42 -4.50 23.26 0.06
CA ARG A 42 -5.95 23.53 0.04
C ARG A 42 -6.67 22.39 -0.68
N LEU A 43 -7.84 22.04 -0.20
CA LEU A 43 -8.66 21.01 -0.85
C LEU A 43 -9.41 21.61 -2.03
N THR A 44 -8.89 21.40 -3.23
CA THR A 44 -9.49 21.89 -4.50
C THR A 44 -9.95 20.74 -5.41
N ASP A 45 -9.17 19.67 -5.45
CA ASP A 45 -9.32 18.53 -6.35
C ASP A 45 -8.78 17.24 -5.72
N ALA A 46 -8.87 16.12 -6.44
CA ALA A 46 -8.37 14.84 -5.97
C ALA A 46 -6.85 14.87 -5.71
N LYS A 47 -6.05 15.57 -6.52
CA LYS A 47 -4.60 15.67 -6.33
C LYS A 47 -4.25 16.34 -5.00
N SER A 48 -5.01 17.35 -4.59
CA SER A 48 -4.82 18.01 -3.29
C SER A 48 -5.18 17.11 -2.11
N ALA A 49 -6.24 16.28 -2.21
CA ALA A 49 -6.56 15.26 -1.22
C ALA A 49 -5.45 14.21 -1.12
N TYR A 50 -4.90 13.76 -2.25
CA TYR A 50 -3.75 12.83 -2.29
C TYR A 50 -2.52 13.42 -1.60
N ALA A 51 -2.18 14.68 -1.87
CA ALA A 51 -1.03 15.35 -1.25
C ALA A 51 -1.20 15.48 0.27
N ARG A 52 -2.42 15.76 0.75
CA ARG A 52 -2.74 15.82 2.19
C ARG A 52 -2.58 14.45 2.86
N MET A 53 -3.09 13.40 2.22
CA MET A 53 -2.96 12.02 2.73
C MET A 53 -1.50 11.55 2.69
N ASN A 54 -0.77 11.83 1.61
CA ASN A 54 0.66 11.54 1.51
C ASN A 54 1.44 12.20 2.66
N GLY A 55 1.08 13.45 3.01
CA GLY A 55 1.62 14.13 4.19
C GLY A 55 1.27 13.42 5.53
N ALA A 56 0.10 12.80 5.64
CA ALA A 56 -0.29 12.02 6.82
C ALA A 56 0.47 10.69 6.90
N VAL A 57 0.69 10.01 5.77
CA VAL A 57 1.52 8.81 5.67
C VAL A 57 2.97 9.13 6.05
N ALA A 58 3.54 10.18 5.46
CA ALA A 58 4.89 10.64 5.79
C ALA A 58 5.05 10.96 7.29
N ARG A 59 4.01 11.52 7.92
CA ARG A 59 3.97 11.72 9.38
C ARG A 59 4.09 10.41 10.15
N SER A 60 3.39 9.36 9.73
CA SER A 60 3.47 8.04 10.37
C SER A 60 4.86 7.46 10.25
N LEU A 61 5.47 7.51 9.06
CA LEU A 61 6.85 7.06 8.83
C LEU A 61 7.86 7.84 9.68
N VAL A 62 7.77 9.17 9.69
CA VAL A 62 8.63 10.02 10.53
C VAL A 62 8.51 9.66 12.01
N ARG A 63 7.28 9.39 12.50
CA ARG A 63 7.06 8.96 13.89
C ARG A 63 7.71 7.62 14.17
N GLY A 64 7.54 6.63 13.28
CA GLY A 64 8.15 5.31 13.43
C GLY A 64 9.69 5.36 13.46
N LEU A 65 10.28 6.19 12.58
CA LEU A 65 11.74 6.37 12.54
C LEU A 65 12.31 7.14 13.74
N ARG A 66 11.55 8.08 14.33
CA ARG A 66 11.98 8.91 15.47
C ARG A 66 11.68 8.27 16.82
N HIS A 67 10.58 7.55 16.92
CA HIS A 67 10.05 6.93 18.13
C HIS A 67 9.85 5.43 17.95
N PRO A 68 10.91 4.67 17.65
CA PRO A 68 10.82 3.24 17.37
C PRO A 68 10.31 2.44 18.58
N GLU A 69 10.50 2.95 19.80
CA GLU A 69 9.99 2.40 21.05
C GLU A 69 8.45 2.44 21.14
N ARG A 70 7.80 3.14 20.24
CA ARG A 70 6.33 3.22 20.09
C ARG A 70 5.87 2.75 18.72
N ALA A 71 6.76 2.21 17.89
CA ALA A 71 6.46 1.72 16.56
C ALA A 71 6.31 0.20 16.59
N VAL A 72 5.25 -0.28 15.96
CA VAL A 72 5.05 -1.70 15.65
C VAL A 72 5.28 -1.87 14.15
N CYS A 73 6.26 -2.70 13.79
CA CYS A 73 6.51 -3.04 12.39
C CYS A 73 5.43 -4.01 11.93
N VAL A 74 4.63 -3.62 10.94
CA VAL A 74 3.46 -4.38 10.46
C VAL A 74 3.52 -4.56 8.95
N ASN A 75 3.02 -5.70 8.43
CA ASN A 75 2.75 -5.81 7.00
C ASN A 75 1.46 -5.07 6.62
N ILE A 76 1.27 -4.78 5.34
CA ILE A 76 0.15 -3.95 4.86
C ILE A 76 -1.23 -4.50 5.27
N PHE A 77 -1.38 -5.82 5.42
CA PHE A 77 -2.65 -6.47 5.76
C PHE A 77 -2.92 -6.56 7.27
N MET A 78 -1.98 -6.17 8.13
CA MET A 78 -2.17 -6.22 9.58
C MET A 78 -3.27 -5.24 10.02
N PRO A 79 -4.30 -5.68 10.77
CA PRO A 79 -5.25 -4.78 11.39
C PRO A 79 -4.54 -3.83 12.38
N CYS A 80 -4.71 -2.53 12.17
CA CYS A 80 -4.01 -1.49 12.94
C CYS A 80 -4.91 -0.77 13.94
N GLU A 81 -6.20 -1.09 14.00
CA GLU A 81 -7.20 -0.43 14.83
C GLU A 81 -6.84 -0.49 16.33
N MET A 82 -6.35 -1.66 16.80
CA MET A 82 -5.87 -1.82 18.17
C MET A 82 -4.59 -1.02 18.44
N LEU A 83 -3.70 -0.89 17.44
CA LEU A 83 -2.48 -0.07 17.57
C LEU A 83 -2.84 1.41 17.72
N HIS A 84 -3.79 1.88 16.92
CA HIS A 84 -4.29 3.25 17.00
C HIS A 84 -4.94 3.53 18.36
N ALA A 85 -5.74 2.58 18.89
CA ALA A 85 -6.37 2.68 20.22
C ALA A 85 -5.34 2.77 21.35
N MET A 86 -4.22 2.04 21.23
CA MET A 86 -3.09 2.07 22.18
C MET A 86 -2.15 3.27 21.96
N GLY A 87 -2.37 4.10 20.94
CA GLY A 87 -1.51 5.23 20.59
C GLY A 87 -0.14 4.79 20.09
N LEU A 88 -0.04 3.58 19.55
CA LEU A 88 1.16 3.04 18.88
C LEU A 88 1.15 3.46 17.40
N THR A 89 2.32 3.46 16.79
CA THR A 89 2.50 3.84 15.40
C THR A 89 2.68 2.58 14.55
N PRO A 90 1.75 2.23 13.66
CA PRO A 90 2.01 1.22 12.65
C PRO A 90 3.13 1.71 11.72
N MET A 91 4.20 0.97 11.61
CA MET A 91 5.29 1.20 10.67
C MET A 91 5.29 0.04 9.68
N PHE A 92 4.85 0.31 8.46
CA PHE A 92 4.77 -0.69 7.40
C PHE A 92 5.97 -0.55 6.46
N PRO A 93 6.89 -1.52 6.50
CA PRO A 93 8.17 -1.45 5.80
C PRO A 93 8.03 -1.40 4.27
N GLU A 94 7.02 -2.05 3.72
CA GLU A 94 6.73 -2.01 2.28
C GLU A 94 6.49 -0.56 1.82
N GLY A 95 5.68 0.20 2.57
CA GLY A 95 5.46 1.62 2.29
C GLY A 95 6.71 2.46 2.52
N LEU A 96 7.52 2.15 3.54
CA LEU A 96 8.80 2.84 3.73
C LEU A 96 9.72 2.61 2.54
N SER A 97 9.76 1.40 1.96
CA SER A 97 10.53 1.07 0.77
C SER A 97 10.08 1.88 -0.45
N VAL A 98 8.76 2.11 -0.61
CA VAL A 98 8.23 3.02 -1.64
C VAL A 98 8.80 4.45 -1.48
N TYR A 99 8.78 4.99 -0.26
CA TYR A 99 9.33 6.32 -0.01
C TYR A 99 10.84 6.40 -0.23
N VAL A 100 11.57 5.32 0.07
CA VAL A 100 13.01 5.21 -0.21
C VAL A 100 13.25 5.16 -1.73
N ALA A 101 12.44 4.45 -2.50
CA ALA A 101 12.50 4.43 -3.96
C ALA A 101 12.24 5.84 -4.55
N CYS A 102 11.23 6.54 -4.06
CA CYS A 102 10.95 7.93 -4.44
C CYS A 102 12.04 8.94 -4.05
N THR A 103 12.99 8.55 -3.20
CA THR A 103 14.19 9.34 -2.89
C THR A 103 15.44 8.85 -3.61
N ALA A 104 15.29 7.94 -4.57
CA ALA A 104 16.36 7.39 -5.41
C ALA A 104 17.58 6.83 -4.63
N CYS A 105 17.35 6.23 -3.46
CA CYS A 105 18.41 5.62 -2.64
C CYS A 105 18.12 4.15 -2.26
N GLN A 106 17.16 3.50 -2.90
CA GLN A 106 16.76 2.12 -2.62
C GLN A 106 17.86 1.10 -2.93
N HIS A 107 18.65 1.36 -3.99
CA HIS A 107 19.68 0.44 -4.47
C HIS A 107 20.70 0.08 -3.39
N VAL A 108 21.19 1.03 -2.60
CA VAL A 108 22.18 0.77 -1.54
C VAL A 108 21.67 -0.20 -0.48
N PHE A 109 20.37 -0.18 -0.22
CA PHE A 109 19.74 -1.10 0.73
C PHE A 109 19.47 -2.47 0.11
N ALA A 110 18.97 -2.49 -1.14
CA ALA A 110 18.73 -3.75 -1.86
C ALA A 110 20.04 -4.54 -2.04
N GLU A 111 21.12 -3.89 -2.48
CA GLU A 111 22.46 -4.46 -2.59
C GLU A 111 22.97 -4.99 -1.24
N ARG A 112 22.75 -4.24 -0.15
CA ARG A 112 23.14 -4.71 1.19
C ARG A 112 22.43 -6.00 1.57
N ALA A 113 21.15 -6.13 1.29
CA ALA A 113 20.38 -7.34 1.55
C ALA A 113 20.89 -8.51 0.68
N GLU A 114 21.21 -8.25 -0.59
CA GLU A 114 21.77 -9.25 -1.53
C GLU A 114 23.14 -9.77 -1.06
N VAL A 115 24.02 -8.88 -0.62
CA VAL A 115 25.31 -9.24 -0.02
C VAL A 115 25.14 -10.10 1.23
N SER A 116 24.06 -9.94 1.98
CA SER A 116 23.75 -10.76 3.17
C SER A 116 23.07 -12.10 2.85
N GLY A 117 22.95 -12.43 1.55
CA GLY A 117 22.43 -13.73 1.07
C GLY A 117 20.93 -13.72 0.72
N ILE A 118 20.30 -12.56 0.59
CA ILE A 118 18.93 -12.48 0.07
C ILE A 118 19.01 -12.55 -1.47
N PRO A 119 18.28 -13.47 -2.11
CA PRO A 119 18.35 -13.61 -3.58
C PRO A 119 17.93 -12.34 -4.32
N GLU A 120 18.57 -12.05 -5.46
CA GLU A 120 18.19 -10.94 -6.35
C GLU A 120 16.71 -11.01 -6.77
N SER A 121 16.20 -12.22 -7.01
CA SER A 121 14.81 -12.50 -7.38
C SER A 121 13.81 -12.35 -6.22
N PHE A 122 14.26 -11.96 -5.03
CA PHE A 122 13.37 -11.69 -3.91
C PHE A 122 12.69 -10.32 -4.08
N CYS A 123 11.48 -10.18 -3.55
CA CYS A 123 10.71 -8.92 -3.63
C CYS A 123 11.54 -7.71 -3.17
N SER A 124 11.69 -6.72 -4.04
CA SER A 124 12.55 -5.55 -3.82
C SER A 124 12.08 -4.63 -2.68
N TYR A 125 10.78 -4.57 -2.40
CA TYR A 125 10.26 -3.89 -1.20
C TYR A 125 10.86 -4.50 0.07
N HIS A 126 10.88 -5.83 0.14
CA HIS A 126 11.42 -6.56 1.29
C HIS A 126 12.95 -6.56 1.32
N LYS A 127 13.62 -6.59 0.16
CA LYS A 127 15.09 -6.40 0.10
C LYS A 127 15.48 -5.04 0.66
N THR A 128 14.81 -3.97 0.20
CA THR A 128 15.07 -2.61 0.68
C THR A 128 14.87 -2.50 2.19
N MET A 129 13.77 -3.03 2.72
CA MET A 129 13.52 -3.07 4.17
C MET A 129 14.63 -3.81 4.95
N LEU A 130 14.99 -5.01 4.50
CA LEU A 130 16.02 -5.81 5.16
C LEU A 130 17.37 -5.11 5.13
N GLY A 131 17.76 -4.53 3.99
CA GLY A 131 18.98 -3.74 3.89
C GLY A 131 18.97 -2.50 4.78
N MET A 132 17.84 -1.82 4.93
CA MET A 132 17.69 -0.73 5.90
C MET A 132 17.88 -1.21 7.35
N ALA A 133 17.41 -2.40 7.66
CA ALA A 133 17.60 -3.00 8.98
C ALA A 133 19.07 -3.39 9.22
N GLU A 134 19.69 -4.08 8.26
CA GLU A 134 21.08 -4.54 8.36
C GLU A 134 22.10 -3.41 8.40
N THR A 135 21.80 -2.29 7.74
CA THR A 135 22.64 -1.07 7.83
C THR A 135 22.37 -0.26 9.10
N GLY A 136 21.33 -0.58 9.86
CA GLY A 136 20.92 0.18 11.04
C GLY A 136 20.22 1.50 10.72
N VAL A 137 19.83 1.75 9.45
CA VAL A 137 19.01 2.91 9.07
C VAL A 137 17.57 2.72 9.56
N LEU A 138 16.99 1.54 9.42
CA LEU A 138 15.75 1.19 10.10
C LEU A 138 16.02 0.94 11.58
N PRO A 139 15.39 1.66 12.52
CA PRO A 139 15.61 1.41 13.94
C PRO A 139 14.84 0.18 14.43
N LYS A 140 15.30 -0.43 15.54
CA LYS A 140 14.61 -1.52 16.21
C LYS A 140 13.21 -1.08 16.65
N PRO A 141 12.12 -1.73 16.19
CA PRO A 141 10.76 -1.41 16.63
C PRO A 141 10.47 -1.99 18.03
N LEU A 142 9.38 -1.53 18.64
CA LEU A 142 8.83 -2.11 19.86
C LEU A 142 8.48 -3.59 19.67
N MET A 143 7.86 -3.90 18.54
CA MET A 143 7.38 -5.24 18.18
C MET A 143 7.33 -5.38 16.66
N ILE A 144 7.46 -6.61 16.18
CA ILE A 144 7.25 -6.99 14.78
C ILE A 144 5.98 -7.84 14.72
N ALA A 145 5.03 -7.47 13.89
CA ALA A 145 3.75 -8.16 13.76
C ALA A 145 3.36 -8.29 12.29
N GLY A 146 3.08 -9.50 11.85
CA GLY A 146 2.67 -9.80 10.48
C GLY A 146 1.47 -10.74 10.43
N THR A 147 0.95 -10.95 9.24
CA THR A 147 -0.08 -11.95 8.95
C THR A 147 0.45 -12.97 7.97
N THR A 148 -0.12 -14.17 7.93
CA THR A 148 0.17 -15.13 6.85
C THR A 148 -0.55 -14.74 5.56
N LEU A 149 -1.40 -13.71 5.59
CA LEU A 149 -2.16 -13.25 4.44
C LEU A 149 -1.22 -12.70 3.37
N ALA A 150 -1.43 -13.20 2.19
CA ALA A 150 -1.04 -12.81 0.85
C ALA A 150 0.43 -13.00 0.44
N CYS A 151 1.42 -12.98 1.32
CA CYS A 151 2.78 -12.80 0.83
C CYS A 151 3.81 -13.70 1.52
N ASP A 152 4.45 -14.61 0.74
CA ASP A 152 5.56 -15.44 1.24
C ASP A 152 6.76 -14.60 1.66
N ALA A 153 7.03 -13.51 0.93
CA ALA A 153 8.14 -12.62 1.24
C ALA A 153 7.96 -11.96 2.62
N ASN A 154 6.73 -11.64 3.03
CA ASN A 154 6.43 -11.17 4.39
C ASN A 154 6.83 -12.19 5.45
N GLN A 155 6.50 -13.45 5.24
CA GLN A 155 6.79 -14.53 6.20
C GLN A 155 8.29 -14.66 6.44
N LEU A 156 9.08 -14.60 5.37
CA LEU A 156 10.53 -14.73 5.44
C LEU A 156 11.19 -13.47 5.99
N SER A 157 10.83 -12.30 5.47
CA SER A 157 11.47 -11.04 5.83
C SER A 157 11.17 -10.60 7.25
N PHE A 158 9.96 -10.83 7.77
CA PHE A 158 9.60 -10.48 9.14
C PHE A 158 10.30 -11.41 10.17
N ARG A 159 10.49 -12.69 9.82
CA ARG A 159 11.32 -13.61 10.63
C ARG A 159 12.80 -13.21 10.58
N ARG A 160 13.31 -12.83 9.40
CA ARG A 160 14.69 -12.32 9.26
C ARG A 160 14.87 -11.02 10.05
N LEU A 161 13.90 -10.10 9.98
CA LEU A 161 13.90 -8.86 10.75
C LEU A 161 13.92 -9.13 12.26
N ALA A 162 13.15 -10.09 12.74
CA ALA A 162 13.15 -10.50 14.14
C ALA A 162 14.47 -11.16 14.59
N ALA A 163 15.19 -11.80 13.68
CA ALA A 163 16.53 -12.34 13.95
C ALA A 163 17.59 -11.22 14.00
N LEU A 164 17.43 -10.15 13.22
CA LEU A 164 18.32 -8.99 13.25
C LEU A 164 18.12 -8.13 14.51
N TYR A 165 16.87 -8.03 14.98
CA TYR A 165 16.51 -7.23 16.14
C TYR A 165 15.99 -8.12 17.26
N PRO A 166 16.46 -7.96 18.49
CA PRO A 166 15.88 -8.64 19.66
C PRO A 166 14.51 -8.01 20.00
N ALA A 167 13.57 -8.03 19.03
CA ALA A 167 12.21 -7.54 19.15
C ALA A 167 11.22 -8.72 19.09
N PRO A 168 10.14 -8.69 19.89
CA PRO A 168 9.14 -9.74 19.85
C PRO A 168 8.48 -9.83 18.46
N LEU A 169 8.33 -11.05 17.95
CA LEU A 169 7.61 -11.35 16.71
C LEU A 169 6.25 -11.99 17.04
N THR A 170 5.21 -11.53 16.36
CA THR A 170 3.90 -12.19 16.30
C THR A 170 3.46 -12.29 14.85
N ILE A 171 3.06 -13.49 14.44
CA ILE A 171 2.45 -13.74 13.13
C ILE A 171 1.02 -14.19 13.37
N ILE A 172 0.06 -13.48 12.83
CA ILE A 172 -1.35 -13.86 12.82
C ILE A 172 -1.55 -14.81 11.66
N ASP A 173 -1.87 -16.05 11.99
CA ASP A 173 -2.19 -17.06 10.98
C ASP A 173 -3.63 -16.89 10.51
N VAL A 174 -3.81 -16.71 9.19
CA VAL A 174 -5.10 -16.48 8.55
C VAL A 174 -5.42 -17.68 7.67
N PRO A 175 -6.31 -18.59 8.10
CA PRO A 175 -6.67 -19.78 7.32
C PRO A 175 -7.40 -19.43 6.03
N GLY A 176 -7.33 -20.31 5.04
CA GLY A 176 -8.00 -20.14 3.75
C GLY A 176 -9.53 -20.36 3.78
N ARG A 177 -10.11 -20.76 4.93
CA ARG A 177 -11.56 -20.90 5.17
C ARG A 177 -12.06 -19.71 6.00
N ALA A 178 -13.34 -19.38 5.89
CA ALA A 178 -13.94 -18.21 6.54
C ALA A 178 -15.22 -18.59 7.35
N ASP A 179 -15.15 -19.72 8.08
CA ASP A 179 -16.18 -20.15 9.03
C ASP A 179 -16.03 -19.49 10.41
N ASP A 180 -16.97 -19.72 11.31
CA ASP A 180 -16.95 -19.11 12.64
C ASP A 180 -15.79 -19.62 13.52
N ASP A 181 -15.33 -20.84 13.33
CA ASP A 181 -14.12 -21.37 14.01
C ASP A 181 -12.87 -20.62 13.56
N ALA A 182 -12.73 -20.35 12.25
CA ALA A 182 -11.65 -19.55 11.72
C ALA A 182 -11.69 -18.11 12.26
N VAL A 183 -12.88 -17.52 12.39
CA VAL A 183 -13.06 -16.20 13.01
C VAL A 183 -12.61 -16.21 14.47
N ALA A 184 -13.04 -17.17 15.26
CA ALA A 184 -12.63 -17.32 16.66
C ALA A 184 -11.12 -17.49 16.78
N TYR A 185 -10.53 -18.35 15.96
CA TYR A 185 -9.10 -18.63 15.92
C TYR A 185 -8.26 -17.37 15.61
N VAL A 186 -8.63 -16.60 14.60
CA VAL A 186 -7.92 -15.36 14.24
C VAL A 186 -8.15 -14.27 15.30
N ALA A 187 -9.37 -14.15 15.82
CA ALA A 187 -9.69 -13.18 16.88
C ALA A 187 -8.88 -13.43 18.16
N ASP A 188 -8.69 -14.70 18.53
CA ASP A 188 -7.88 -15.06 19.70
C ASP A 188 -6.40 -14.73 19.53
N GLN A 189 -5.84 -14.90 18.34
CA GLN A 189 -4.47 -14.48 18.06
C GLN A 189 -4.33 -12.95 18.16
N LEU A 190 -5.30 -12.18 17.64
CA LEU A 190 -5.31 -10.71 17.78
C LEU A 190 -5.40 -10.27 19.25
N ARG A 191 -6.21 -10.94 20.07
CA ARG A 191 -6.25 -10.72 21.53
C ARG A 191 -4.90 -11.08 22.18
N GLY A 192 -4.28 -12.19 21.74
CA GLY A 192 -2.95 -12.60 22.21
C GLY A 192 -1.87 -11.55 21.89
N MET A 193 -1.89 -11.00 20.66
CA MET A 193 -1.01 -9.90 20.26
C MET A 193 -1.24 -8.66 21.13
N THR A 194 -2.50 -8.32 21.40
CA THR A 194 -2.87 -7.18 22.24
C THR A 194 -2.33 -7.34 23.66
N ARG A 195 -2.51 -8.51 24.31
CA ARG A 195 -1.94 -8.80 25.63
C ARG A 195 -0.41 -8.65 25.65
N ARG A 196 0.27 -9.07 24.58
CA ARG A 196 1.71 -8.88 24.44
C ARG A 196 2.10 -7.42 24.34
N LEU A 197 1.36 -6.61 23.58
CA LEU A 197 1.56 -5.16 23.50
C LEU A 197 1.32 -4.48 24.86
N GLU A 198 0.31 -4.90 25.62
CA GLU A 198 0.07 -4.40 26.98
C GLU A 198 1.27 -4.65 27.89
N THR A 199 1.84 -5.86 27.84
CA THR A 199 3.04 -6.20 28.60
C THR A 199 4.24 -5.34 28.19
N LEU A 200 4.47 -5.16 26.89
CA LEU A 200 5.58 -4.37 26.36
C LEU A 200 5.48 -2.88 26.66
N THR A 201 4.27 -2.35 26.71
CA THR A 201 4.01 -0.91 26.94
C THR A 201 3.72 -0.56 28.39
N GLY A 202 3.43 -1.55 29.23
CA GLY A 202 2.93 -1.35 30.60
C GLY A 202 1.53 -0.70 30.66
N ARG A 203 0.78 -0.71 29.55
CA ARG A 203 -0.53 -0.05 29.44
C ARG A 203 -1.58 -1.01 28.95
N LYS A 204 -2.74 -1.01 29.59
CA LYS A 204 -3.90 -1.77 29.11
C LYS A 204 -4.54 -1.13 27.90
N LEU A 205 -5.09 -1.97 27.02
CA LEU A 205 -5.93 -1.52 25.93
C LEU A 205 -7.19 -0.85 26.52
N ASP A 206 -7.48 0.34 26.07
CA ASP A 206 -8.71 1.06 26.39
C ASP A 206 -9.81 0.62 25.40
N GLU A 207 -10.78 -0.14 25.88
CA GLU A 207 -11.86 -0.70 25.05
C GLU A 207 -12.71 0.39 24.39
N ALA A 208 -12.93 1.53 25.08
CA ALA A 208 -13.67 2.65 24.50
C ALA A 208 -12.90 3.28 23.32
N LYS A 209 -11.57 3.35 23.42
CA LYS A 209 -10.72 3.81 22.30
C LYS A 209 -10.72 2.80 21.16
N LEU A 210 -10.67 1.50 21.45
CA LEU A 210 -10.77 0.47 20.44
C LEU A 210 -12.11 0.54 19.70
N ARG A 211 -13.22 0.62 20.45
CA ARG A 211 -14.54 0.80 19.87
C ARG A 211 -14.62 2.05 18.98
N LYS A 212 -14.08 3.19 19.44
CA LYS A 212 -13.98 4.42 18.63
C LYS A 212 -13.18 4.22 17.35
N SER A 213 -12.08 3.50 17.42
CA SER A 213 -11.26 3.14 16.24
C SER A 213 -12.06 2.26 15.28
N MET A 214 -12.81 1.28 15.78
CA MET A 214 -13.66 0.41 14.95
C MET A 214 -14.82 1.16 14.28
N VAL A 215 -15.46 2.10 14.98
CA VAL A 215 -16.48 2.99 14.38
C VAL A 215 -15.89 3.83 13.25
N CYS A 216 -14.69 4.37 13.46
CA CYS A 216 -13.94 5.11 12.43
C CYS A 216 -13.61 4.18 11.23
N ALA A 217 -13.18 2.94 11.49
CA ALA A 217 -12.86 1.96 10.46
C ALA A 217 -14.09 1.60 9.60
N ASP A 218 -15.21 1.23 10.24
CA ASP A 218 -16.45 0.89 9.53
C ASP A 218 -16.92 2.06 8.66
N ARG A 219 -16.87 3.27 9.20
CA ARG A 219 -17.24 4.49 8.48
C ARG A 219 -16.31 4.74 7.28
N THR A 220 -15.00 4.55 7.45
CA THR A 220 -14.02 4.71 6.37
C THR A 220 -14.31 3.74 5.22
N LEU A 221 -14.62 2.47 5.53
CA LEU A 221 -14.94 1.47 4.51
C LEU A 221 -16.28 1.76 3.80
N LYS A 222 -17.29 2.26 4.54
CA LYS A 222 -18.55 2.73 3.95
C LYS A 222 -18.33 3.90 2.99
N LEU A 223 -17.57 4.90 3.42
CA LEU A 223 -17.22 6.08 2.60
C LEU A 223 -16.40 5.68 1.37
N MET A 224 -15.50 4.68 1.47
CA MET A 224 -14.75 4.20 0.30
C MET A 224 -15.66 3.57 -0.74
N ARG A 225 -16.69 2.81 -0.33
CA ARG A 225 -17.69 2.29 -1.26
C ARG A 225 -18.54 3.40 -1.91
N GLU A 226 -18.88 4.45 -1.17
CA GLU A 226 -19.57 5.64 -1.70
C GLU A 226 -18.67 6.38 -2.70
N TYR A 227 -17.41 6.61 -2.35
CA TYR A 227 -16.44 7.22 -3.26
C TYR A 227 -16.28 6.44 -4.56
N ALA A 228 -16.17 5.11 -4.48
CA ALA A 228 -16.08 4.27 -5.67
C ALA A 228 -17.31 4.39 -6.58
N ALA A 229 -18.52 4.50 -6.01
CA ALA A 229 -19.74 4.72 -6.79
C ALA A 229 -19.74 6.09 -7.49
N LEU A 230 -19.35 7.15 -6.78
CA LEU A 230 -19.20 8.49 -7.37
C LEU A 230 -18.12 8.50 -8.47
N ARG A 231 -16.99 7.83 -8.22
CA ARG A 231 -15.88 7.76 -9.17
C ARG A 231 -16.25 7.13 -10.50
N ALA A 232 -17.19 6.20 -10.50
CA ALA A 232 -17.70 5.59 -11.72
C ALA A 232 -18.41 6.60 -12.64
N GLU A 233 -18.93 7.72 -12.09
CA GLU A 233 -19.76 8.69 -12.78
C GLU A 233 -19.03 10.00 -13.14
N VAL A 234 -17.83 10.22 -12.61
CA VAL A 234 -17.09 11.48 -12.79
C VAL A 234 -15.71 11.25 -13.39
N THR A 235 -15.15 12.32 -13.98
CA THR A 235 -13.76 12.35 -14.44
C THR A 235 -12.91 13.11 -13.43
N GLN A 236 -11.84 12.51 -12.96
CA GLN A 236 -10.90 13.12 -12.02
C GLN A 236 -9.46 12.91 -12.47
N ASP A 237 -8.61 13.88 -12.20
CA ASP A 237 -7.17 13.70 -12.30
C ASP A 237 -6.69 12.85 -11.12
N THR A 238 -6.20 11.67 -11.44
CA THR A 238 -5.73 10.69 -10.46
C THR A 238 -4.24 10.43 -10.64
N THR A 239 -3.62 9.90 -9.61
CA THR A 239 -2.19 9.60 -9.59
C THR A 239 -1.94 8.22 -8.99
N MET A 240 -0.83 7.59 -9.37
CA MET A 240 -0.39 6.33 -8.74
C MET A 240 -0.18 6.53 -7.23
N THR A 241 0.37 7.67 -6.82
CA THR A 241 0.50 8.03 -5.40
C THR A 241 -0.88 8.12 -4.71
N GLY A 242 -1.90 8.64 -5.41
CA GLY A 242 -3.26 8.70 -4.90
C GLY A 242 -3.88 7.33 -4.66
N GLU A 243 -3.68 6.39 -5.59
CA GLU A 243 -4.15 5.01 -5.43
C GLU A 243 -3.44 4.31 -4.25
N LEU A 244 -2.12 4.52 -4.10
CA LEU A 244 -1.39 4.02 -2.92
C LEU A 244 -1.87 4.67 -1.61
N CYS A 245 -2.25 5.95 -1.63
CA CYS A 245 -2.87 6.60 -0.47
C CYS A 245 -4.23 5.98 -0.12
N SER A 246 -5.02 5.62 -1.13
CA SER A 246 -6.31 4.93 -0.94
C SER A 246 -6.12 3.53 -0.33
N LEU A 247 -5.15 2.78 -0.80
CA LEU A 247 -4.73 1.51 -0.19
C LEU A 247 -4.37 1.69 1.30
N ILE A 248 -3.57 2.68 1.64
CA ILE A 248 -3.15 2.91 3.03
C ILE A 248 -4.32 3.35 3.91
N ALA A 249 -5.30 4.10 3.37
CA ALA A 249 -6.49 4.51 4.10
C ALA A 249 -7.37 3.31 4.49
N THR A 250 -7.47 2.31 3.62
CA THR A 250 -8.24 1.08 3.87
C THR A 250 -7.46 0.00 4.64
N HIS A 251 -6.17 0.22 4.92
CA HIS A 251 -5.28 -0.73 5.62
C HIS A 251 -4.60 -0.09 6.84
N CYS A 252 -3.36 0.34 6.73
CA CYS A 252 -2.56 0.78 7.88
C CYS A 252 -3.11 2.01 8.63
N LEU A 253 -3.91 2.86 7.99
CA LEU A 253 -4.60 3.99 8.60
C LEU A 253 -6.11 3.77 8.76
N LEU A 254 -6.59 2.55 8.56
CA LEU A 254 -7.96 2.18 8.90
C LEU A 254 -8.17 2.28 10.41
N GLY A 255 -9.28 2.88 10.82
CA GLY A 255 -9.55 3.18 12.22
C GLY A 255 -8.83 4.43 12.76
N HIS A 256 -8.08 5.14 11.92
CA HIS A 256 -7.45 6.42 12.26
C HIS A 256 -8.14 7.58 11.53
N ALA A 257 -8.35 8.70 12.22
CA ALA A 257 -9.05 9.87 11.67
C ALA A 257 -8.47 10.39 10.33
N ASN A 258 -7.18 10.22 10.08
CA ASN A 258 -6.58 10.62 8.80
C ASN A 258 -7.13 9.80 7.62
N GLY A 259 -7.36 8.50 7.80
CA GLY A 259 -7.96 7.64 6.77
C GLY A 259 -9.40 8.06 6.47
N GLU A 260 -10.22 8.25 7.51
CA GLU A 260 -11.61 8.71 7.36
C GLU A 260 -11.69 10.08 6.68
N ASN A 261 -10.91 11.06 7.16
CA ASN A 261 -10.89 12.41 6.60
C ASN A 261 -10.48 12.41 5.12
N TYR A 262 -9.47 11.60 4.78
CA TYR A 262 -9.04 11.47 3.38
C TYR A 262 -10.16 10.99 2.47
N VAL A 263 -10.89 9.94 2.86
CA VAL A 263 -11.98 9.43 2.02
C VAL A 263 -13.13 10.44 1.92
N ARG A 264 -13.42 11.20 2.99
CA ARG A 264 -14.36 12.32 2.94
C ARG A 264 -13.93 13.40 1.95
N GLU A 265 -12.64 13.76 1.95
CA GLU A 265 -12.07 14.71 1.01
C GLU A 265 -12.18 14.22 -0.44
N LEU A 266 -11.95 12.92 -0.68
CA LEU A 266 -12.15 12.31 -2.01
C LEU A 266 -13.61 12.41 -2.48
N ILE A 267 -14.57 12.14 -1.60
CA ILE A 267 -16.00 12.29 -1.90
C ILE A 267 -16.33 13.74 -2.21
N GLU A 268 -15.83 14.68 -1.40
CA GLU A 268 -16.06 16.11 -1.61
C GLU A 268 -15.52 16.59 -2.97
N THR A 269 -14.32 16.15 -3.35
CA THR A 269 -13.72 16.49 -4.66
C THR A 269 -14.45 15.79 -5.80
N ALA A 270 -14.89 14.53 -5.64
CA ALA A 270 -15.66 13.82 -6.65
C ALA A 270 -17.04 14.48 -6.93
N ARG A 271 -17.71 14.97 -5.90
CA ARG A 271 -19.00 15.68 -6.06
C ARG A 271 -18.88 17.00 -6.82
N ARG A 272 -17.69 17.61 -6.87
CA ARG A 272 -17.39 18.83 -7.62
C ARG A 272 -16.81 18.55 -9.00
N ALA A 273 -16.39 17.32 -9.25
CA ALA A 273 -15.76 16.92 -10.51
C ALA A 273 -16.79 16.91 -11.66
N PRO A 274 -16.35 17.17 -12.91
CA PRO A 274 -17.23 17.08 -14.07
C PRO A 274 -17.76 15.66 -14.25
N ARG A 275 -19.00 15.55 -14.74
CA ARG A 275 -19.56 14.27 -15.13
C ARG A 275 -18.73 13.63 -16.23
N ARG A 276 -18.66 12.29 -16.21
CA ARG A 276 -18.00 11.52 -17.26
C ARG A 276 -18.66 11.81 -18.62
N GLU A 277 -17.85 12.17 -19.59
CA GLU A 277 -18.25 12.24 -20.99
C GLU A 277 -17.75 10.98 -21.73
N THR A 278 -18.56 10.46 -22.64
CA THR A 278 -18.32 9.16 -23.30
C THR A 278 -17.12 9.12 -24.24
N THR A 279 -16.55 10.26 -24.61
CA THR A 279 -15.48 10.38 -25.62
C THR A 279 -14.12 10.76 -25.03
N ARG A 280 -13.92 10.58 -23.73
CA ARG A 280 -12.71 11.06 -23.03
C ARG A 280 -11.72 9.96 -22.71
N ARG A 281 -10.70 10.36 -21.89
CA ARG A 281 -9.57 9.54 -21.41
C ARG A 281 -9.98 8.11 -21.09
N LYS A 282 -9.15 7.16 -21.48
CA LYS A 282 -9.38 5.75 -21.16
C LYS A 282 -9.26 5.50 -19.67
N ARG A 283 -10.14 4.70 -19.13
CA ARG A 283 -10.24 4.38 -17.71
C ARG A 283 -9.48 3.09 -17.42
N ILE A 284 -8.41 3.21 -16.66
CA ILE A 284 -7.50 2.09 -16.38
C ILE A 284 -7.67 1.63 -14.92
N PHE A 285 -8.06 0.37 -14.74
CA PHE A 285 -8.00 -0.30 -13.45
C PHE A 285 -6.65 -0.99 -13.29
N PHE A 286 -6.04 -0.81 -12.14
CA PHE A 286 -4.71 -1.34 -11.87
C PHE A 286 -4.78 -2.54 -10.93
N ILE A 287 -4.04 -3.60 -11.24
CA ILE A 287 -3.92 -4.77 -10.36
C ILE A 287 -2.51 -4.80 -9.80
N HIS A 288 -2.39 -4.82 -8.47
CA HIS A 288 -1.19 -4.84 -7.66
C HIS A 288 -0.59 -3.45 -7.39
N THR A 289 0.67 -3.37 -6.94
CA THR A 289 1.35 -2.11 -6.59
C THR A 289 1.64 -1.26 -7.83
N LEU A 290 1.73 0.05 -7.62
CA LEU A 290 1.97 1.00 -8.70
C LEU A 290 3.40 1.55 -8.63
N PRO A 291 4.14 1.62 -9.76
CA PRO A 291 5.53 2.09 -9.80
C PRO A 291 5.60 3.63 -9.76
N ASN A 292 5.16 4.25 -8.66
CA ASN A 292 5.04 5.69 -8.50
C ASN A 292 6.37 6.46 -8.35
N TRP A 293 7.49 5.76 -8.38
CA TRP A 293 8.84 6.34 -8.44
C TRP A 293 9.32 6.54 -9.89
N GLN A 294 8.68 5.89 -10.87
CA GLN A 294 9.12 5.81 -12.26
C GLN A 294 8.52 6.95 -13.10
N ASP A 295 9.34 7.93 -13.46
CA ASP A 295 8.92 9.14 -14.14
C ASP A 295 8.27 8.92 -15.52
N SER A 296 8.70 7.90 -16.26
CA SER A 296 8.09 7.53 -17.54
C SER A 296 6.64 7.11 -17.36
N MET A 297 6.36 6.29 -16.34
CA MET A 297 5.02 5.84 -16.01
C MET A 297 4.14 6.97 -15.46
N ILE A 298 4.70 7.85 -14.64
CA ILE A 298 4.02 9.07 -14.19
C ILE A 298 3.62 9.93 -15.36
N ARG A 299 4.51 10.12 -16.35
CA ARG A 299 4.21 10.89 -17.54
C ARG A 299 3.07 10.28 -18.34
N MET A 300 3.14 8.98 -18.65
CA MET A 300 2.15 8.29 -19.46
C MET A 300 0.78 8.17 -18.80
N LEU A 301 0.74 7.82 -17.51
CA LEU A 301 -0.50 7.52 -16.81
C LEU A 301 -1.13 8.74 -16.13
N GLU A 302 -0.36 9.80 -15.87
CA GLU A 302 -0.85 10.95 -15.08
C GLU A 302 -0.77 12.29 -15.81
N THR A 303 0.18 12.47 -16.76
CA THR A 303 0.49 13.79 -17.34
C THR A 303 0.01 13.93 -18.78
N GLU A 304 0.11 12.89 -19.60
CA GLU A 304 -0.26 12.94 -21.04
C GLU A 304 -1.77 13.05 -21.29
N ASN A 305 -2.59 12.93 -20.26
CA ASN A 305 -4.04 13.09 -20.31
C ASN A 305 -4.78 12.12 -21.27
N ARG A 306 -4.15 10.98 -21.61
CA ARG A 306 -4.75 9.92 -22.43
C ARG A 306 -5.62 8.97 -21.61
N CYS A 307 -5.30 8.77 -20.34
CA CYS A 307 -6.04 7.90 -19.45
C CYS A 307 -6.25 8.52 -18.06
N GLU A 308 -7.08 7.87 -17.26
CA GLU A 308 -7.19 8.10 -15.81
C GLU A 308 -7.14 6.75 -15.07
N LEU A 309 -6.44 6.70 -13.98
CA LEU A 309 -6.46 5.54 -13.07
C LEU A 309 -7.76 5.58 -12.29
N VAL A 310 -8.59 4.54 -12.39
CA VAL A 310 -9.90 4.51 -11.72
C VAL A 310 -9.91 3.69 -10.44
N GLY A 311 -8.87 2.95 -10.16
CA GLY A 311 -8.73 2.19 -8.93
C GLY A 311 -7.59 1.19 -8.98
N CYS A 312 -7.21 0.71 -7.78
CA CYS A 312 -6.26 -0.37 -7.60
C CYS A 312 -6.95 -1.51 -6.82
N ASP A 313 -6.77 -2.76 -7.24
CA ASP A 313 -7.42 -3.92 -6.64
C ASP A 313 -7.14 -4.07 -5.13
N LEU A 314 -5.94 -3.69 -4.69
CA LEU A 314 -5.55 -3.74 -3.28
C LEU A 314 -6.36 -2.77 -2.39
N THR A 315 -6.92 -1.68 -2.94
CA THR A 315 -7.80 -0.77 -2.20
C THR A 315 -9.16 -1.42 -1.90
N PHE A 316 -9.59 -2.36 -2.73
CA PHE A 316 -10.92 -2.96 -2.72
C PHE A 316 -10.93 -4.44 -2.29
N ASP A 317 -9.89 -4.90 -1.64
CA ASP A 317 -9.67 -6.32 -1.33
C ASP A 317 -10.48 -6.84 -0.13
N SER A 318 -10.94 -5.93 0.75
CA SER A 318 -11.61 -6.29 2.01
C SER A 318 -12.53 -5.18 2.54
N LEU A 319 -13.37 -4.59 1.66
CA LEU A 319 -14.32 -3.53 2.04
C LEU A 319 -15.59 -4.11 2.72
N THR A 320 -15.43 -4.88 3.78
CA THR A 320 -16.51 -5.49 4.56
C THR A 320 -17.08 -4.53 5.61
N ALA A 321 -18.33 -4.75 6.06
CA ALA A 321 -18.88 -4.05 7.23
C ALA A 321 -18.21 -4.55 8.52
N LEU A 322 -18.04 -3.65 9.48
CA LEU A 322 -17.45 -3.96 10.78
C LEU A 322 -18.46 -3.72 11.89
N ASP A 323 -18.46 -4.59 12.91
CA ASP A 323 -19.23 -4.44 14.13
C ASP A 323 -18.32 -3.88 15.24
N PRO A 324 -18.49 -2.63 15.66
CA PRO A 324 -17.66 -2.03 16.70
C PRO A 324 -17.81 -2.66 18.10
N GLU A 325 -18.91 -3.40 18.34
CA GLU A 325 -19.15 -4.11 19.60
C GLU A 325 -18.37 -5.43 19.67
N LYS A 326 -17.94 -5.96 18.51
CA LYS A 326 -17.14 -7.19 18.38
C LYS A 326 -15.84 -6.91 17.62
N PRO A 327 -14.93 -6.09 18.20
CA PRO A 327 -13.79 -5.53 17.46
C PRO A 327 -12.84 -6.62 16.93
N PHE A 328 -12.49 -7.61 17.73
CA PHE A 328 -11.55 -8.65 17.34
C PHE A 328 -12.13 -9.59 16.29
N GLU A 329 -13.41 -9.98 16.44
CA GLU A 329 -14.13 -10.78 15.46
C GLU A 329 -14.31 -10.02 14.14
N SER A 330 -14.57 -8.72 14.19
CA SER A 330 -14.67 -7.87 12.99
C SER A 330 -13.34 -7.76 12.25
N MET A 331 -12.24 -7.55 12.95
CA MET A 331 -10.90 -7.57 12.37
C MET A 331 -10.56 -8.95 11.78
N ALA A 332 -10.92 -10.04 12.49
CA ALA A 332 -10.73 -11.40 12.01
C ALA A 332 -11.56 -11.69 10.74
N ARG A 333 -12.85 -11.35 10.74
CA ARG A 333 -13.71 -11.50 9.55
C ARG A 333 -13.18 -10.73 8.34
N ARG A 334 -12.65 -9.50 8.55
CA ARG A 334 -12.04 -8.72 7.47
C ARG A 334 -10.78 -9.39 6.91
N LEU A 335 -9.92 -9.97 7.75
CA LEU A 335 -8.75 -10.73 7.29
C LEU A 335 -9.16 -11.96 6.47
N LEU A 336 -10.14 -12.73 6.95
CA LEU A 336 -10.63 -13.91 6.26
C LEU A 336 -11.37 -13.59 4.96
N ALA A 337 -12.05 -12.44 4.91
CA ALA A 337 -12.74 -11.96 3.71
C ALA A 337 -11.77 -11.38 2.66
N ASN A 338 -10.53 -11.04 3.03
CA ASN A 338 -9.57 -10.45 2.11
C ASN A 338 -9.31 -11.39 0.93
N VAL A 339 -9.50 -10.87 -0.28
CA VAL A 339 -9.42 -11.66 -1.52
C VAL A 339 -7.99 -12.05 -1.91
N ASN A 340 -6.99 -11.46 -1.27
CA ASN A 340 -5.60 -11.88 -1.44
C ASN A 340 -5.27 -13.17 -0.67
N GLY A 341 -6.17 -13.66 0.19
CA GLY A 341 -6.10 -14.97 0.83
C GLY A 341 -6.84 -16.02 0.02
N GLY A 342 -6.37 -17.27 0.05
CA GLY A 342 -7.00 -18.41 -0.63
C GLY A 342 -6.63 -18.51 -2.12
N SER A 343 -7.59 -18.84 -2.96
CA SER A 343 -7.34 -19.11 -4.39
C SER A 343 -7.16 -17.83 -5.21
N ALA A 344 -6.35 -17.90 -6.27
CA ALA A 344 -6.20 -16.82 -7.25
C ALA A 344 -7.55 -16.38 -7.86
N ALA A 345 -8.50 -17.28 -8.00
CA ALA A 345 -9.83 -16.97 -8.52
C ALA A 345 -10.55 -15.88 -7.71
N ARG A 346 -10.48 -15.92 -6.37
CA ARG A 346 -11.10 -14.89 -5.51
C ARG A 346 -10.61 -13.49 -5.85
N ARG A 347 -9.30 -13.32 -6.01
CA ARG A 347 -8.70 -12.01 -6.35
C ARG A 347 -9.07 -11.57 -7.76
N ILE A 348 -9.04 -12.48 -8.72
CA ILE A 348 -9.39 -12.19 -10.12
C ILE A 348 -10.87 -11.79 -10.23
N ASP A 349 -11.78 -12.53 -9.58
CA ASP A 349 -13.22 -12.23 -9.60
C ASP A 349 -13.53 -10.87 -8.97
N ASN A 350 -12.87 -10.56 -7.87
CA ASN A 350 -12.97 -9.24 -7.22
C ASN A 350 -12.45 -8.12 -8.14
N ALA A 351 -11.31 -8.33 -8.80
CA ALA A 351 -10.75 -7.36 -9.74
C ALA A 351 -11.68 -7.11 -10.93
N ILE A 352 -12.28 -8.17 -11.52
CA ILE A 352 -13.29 -8.07 -12.58
C ILE A 352 -14.49 -7.25 -12.10
N ALA A 353 -15.02 -7.59 -10.92
CA ALA A 353 -16.19 -6.91 -10.37
C ALA A 353 -15.95 -5.41 -10.16
N TRP A 354 -14.80 -5.04 -9.59
CA TRP A 354 -14.46 -3.63 -9.36
C TRP A 354 -14.10 -2.88 -10.64
N ALA A 355 -13.35 -3.49 -11.57
CA ALA A 355 -13.05 -2.87 -12.86
C ALA A 355 -14.36 -2.53 -13.62
N LYS A 356 -15.32 -3.47 -13.68
CA LYS A 356 -16.64 -3.22 -14.26
C LYS A 356 -17.42 -2.14 -13.53
N LYS A 357 -17.48 -2.21 -12.19
CA LYS A 357 -18.18 -1.23 -11.37
C LYS A 357 -17.63 0.19 -11.52
N LEU A 358 -16.33 0.32 -11.77
CA LEU A 358 -15.65 1.59 -12.00
C LEU A 358 -15.65 1.99 -13.48
N ASN A 359 -16.35 1.26 -14.36
CA ASN A 359 -16.39 1.49 -15.81
C ASN A 359 -14.97 1.59 -16.40
N ALA A 360 -14.10 0.63 -16.09
CA ALA A 360 -12.76 0.56 -16.67
C ALA A 360 -12.84 0.14 -18.15
N ASP A 361 -12.10 0.80 -19.01
CA ASP A 361 -11.93 0.46 -20.42
C ASP A 361 -10.83 -0.58 -20.62
N GLY A 362 -9.89 -0.66 -19.67
CA GLY A 362 -8.81 -1.63 -19.68
C GLY A 362 -8.19 -1.86 -18.30
N VAL A 363 -7.41 -2.92 -18.21
CA VAL A 363 -6.73 -3.33 -16.97
C VAL A 363 -5.23 -3.42 -17.20
N ILE A 364 -4.44 -2.84 -16.29
CA ILE A 364 -3.00 -3.10 -16.21
C ILE A 364 -2.76 -4.02 -15.01
N LEU A 365 -2.29 -5.23 -15.29
CA LEU A 365 -1.83 -6.18 -14.29
C LEU A 365 -0.31 -6.03 -14.15
N PHE A 366 0.13 -5.45 -13.04
CA PHE A 366 1.54 -5.20 -12.80
C PHE A 366 2.21 -6.37 -12.09
N CYS A 367 3.06 -7.08 -12.83
CA CYS A 367 3.88 -8.18 -12.32
C CYS A 367 5.14 -7.60 -11.65
N HIS A 368 5.00 -7.22 -10.38
CA HIS A 368 6.13 -6.71 -9.61
C HIS A 368 7.21 -7.77 -9.43
N TRP A 369 8.47 -7.38 -9.69
CA TRP A 369 9.64 -8.24 -9.56
C TRP A 369 9.72 -8.94 -8.19
N GLY A 370 9.86 -10.25 -8.20
CA GLY A 370 9.92 -11.07 -7.00
C GLY A 370 8.56 -11.30 -6.29
N CYS A 371 7.45 -10.78 -6.80
CA CYS A 371 6.12 -11.08 -6.28
C CYS A 371 5.59 -12.39 -6.88
N LYS A 372 5.79 -13.51 -6.20
CA LYS A 372 5.32 -14.83 -6.66
C LYS A 372 3.81 -14.88 -6.85
N GLN A 373 3.05 -14.19 -5.99
CA GLN A 373 1.60 -14.17 -6.05
C GLN A 373 1.09 -13.53 -7.36
N THR A 374 1.60 -12.36 -7.74
CA THR A 374 1.14 -11.66 -8.94
C THR A 374 1.66 -12.33 -10.21
N MET A 375 2.93 -12.71 -10.22
CA MET A 375 3.53 -13.42 -11.37
C MET A 375 2.85 -14.77 -11.59
N GLY A 376 2.60 -15.54 -10.53
CA GLY A 376 1.99 -16.86 -10.61
C GLY A 376 0.54 -16.87 -11.11
N LEU A 377 -0.22 -15.78 -10.87
CA LEU A 377 -1.61 -15.69 -11.34
C LEU A 377 -1.75 -14.98 -12.71
N SER A 378 -0.69 -14.37 -13.26
CA SER A 378 -0.77 -13.41 -14.37
C SER A 378 -1.48 -13.94 -15.61
N THR A 379 -1.11 -15.14 -16.08
CA THR A 379 -1.73 -15.77 -17.26
C THR A 379 -3.22 -16.10 -17.06
N LEU A 380 -3.55 -16.64 -15.88
CA LEU A 380 -4.95 -16.94 -15.53
C LEU A 380 -5.77 -15.65 -15.42
N ALA A 381 -5.20 -14.62 -14.79
CA ALA A 381 -5.88 -13.33 -14.62
C ALA A 381 -6.12 -12.66 -15.97
N LYS A 382 -5.10 -12.57 -16.84
CA LYS A 382 -5.26 -12.00 -18.19
C LYS A 382 -6.40 -12.67 -18.93
N ARG A 383 -6.38 -14.01 -19.05
CA ARG A 383 -7.41 -14.76 -19.74
C ARG A 383 -8.81 -14.45 -19.19
N ARG A 384 -9.02 -14.52 -17.88
CA ARG A 384 -10.35 -14.30 -17.27
C ARG A 384 -10.84 -12.86 -17.37
N LEU A 385 -9.93 -11.89 -17.29
CA LEU A 385 -10.25 -10.48 -17.50
C LEU A 385 -10.69 -10.22 -18.95
N GLU A 386 -9.95 -10.76 -19.93
CA GLU A 386 -10.30 -10.65 -21.35
C GLU A 386 -11.61 -11.38 -21.69
N GLU A 387 -11.84 -12.59 -21.15
CA GLU A 387 -13.12 -13.32 -21.24
C GLU A 387 -14.29 -12.51 -20.62
N ALA A 388 -14.00 -11.68 -19.62
CA ALA A 388 -14.97 -10.78 -19.01
C ALA A 388 -15.20 -9.47 -19.79
N GLY A 389 -14.55 -9.29 -20.95
CA GLY A 389 -14.63 -8.09 -21.80
C GLY A 389 -13.73 -6.93 -21.33
N LEU A 390 -12.68 -7.21 -20.57
CA LEU A 390 -11.71 -6.23 -20.07
C LEU A 390 -10.35 -6.44 -20.75
N PRO A 391 -9.99 -5.68 -21.78
CA PRO A 391 -8.65 -5.71 -22.37
C PRO A 391 -7.59 -5.59 -21.28
N THR A 392 -6.57 -6.45 -21.30
CA THR A 392 -5.62 -6.56 -20.19
C THR A 392 -4.17 -6.55 -20.66
N LEU A 393 -3.41 -5.56 -20.20
CA LEU A 393 -1.97 -5.51 -20.31
C LEU A 393 -1.33 -6.17 -19.07
N VAL A 394 -0.56 -7.25 -19.27
CA VAL A 394 0.36 -7.75 -18.24
C VAL A 394 1.67 -7.01 -18.39
N LEU A 395 2.06 -6.26 -17.38
CA LEU A 395 3.23 -5.40 -17.39
C LEU A 395 4.26 -5.86 -16.35
N ASP A 396 5.41 -6.33 -16.81
CA ASP A 396 6.52 -6.68 -15.93
C ASP A 396 7.29 -5.43 -15.52
N GLY A 397 7.63 -5.31 -14.24
CA GLY A 397 8.39 -4.19 -13.71
C GLY A 397 8.67 -4.31 -12.23
N ASP A 398 9.22 -3.27 -11.65
CA ASP A 398 9.52 -3.22 -10.23
C ASP A 398 8.98 -1.92 -9.60
N GLY A 399 8.18 -2.06 -8.57
CA GLY A 399 7.60 -0.92 -7.83
C GLY A 399 8.58 -0.24 -6.87
N CYS A 400 9.83 -0.72 -6.76
CA CYS A 400 10.81 -0.22 -5.81
C CYS A 400 12.23 -0.11 -6.38
N ASP A 401 12.71 -1.09 -7.15
CA ASP A 401 14.11 -1.16 -7.59
C ASP A 401 14.24 -0.93 -9.08
N SER A 402 14.86 0.19 -9.46
CA SER A 402 15.08 0.56 -10.87
C SER A 402 16.00 -0.38 -11.64
N ARG A 403 16.83 -1.19 -10.97
CA ARG A 403 17.72 -2.16 -11.62
C ARG A 403 16.94 -3.28 -12.34
N ASN A 404 15.70 -3.55 -11.90
CA ASN A 404 14.84 -4.60 -12.45
C ASN A 404 13.84 -4.07 -13.49
N VAL A 405 14.05 -2.88 -14.02
CA VAL A 405 13.08 -2.21 -14.91
C VAL A 405 13.71 -1.93 -16.27
N ALA A 406 13.06 -2.42 -17.32
CA ALA A 406 13.34 -2.05 -18.71
C ALA A 406 12.39 -0.91 -19.11
N ASP A 407 12.73 0.32 -18.73
CA ASP A 407 11.88 1.51 -18.84
C ASP A 407 11.31 1.72 -20.26
N GLY A 408 12.15 1.60 -21.30
CA GLY A 408 11.72 1.75 -22.69
C GLY A 408 10.70 0.69 -23.13
N GLN A 409 10.82 -0.56 -22.64
CA GLN A 409 9.83 -1.60 -22.92
C GLN A 409 8.48 -1.29 -22.25
N MET A 410 8.50 -0.82 -21.00
CA MET A 410 7.27 -0.46 -20.30
C MET A 410 6.55 0.66 -21.03
N VAL A 411 7.25 1.72 -21.39
CA VAL A 411 6.70 2.87 -22.15
C VAL A 411 6.07 2.39 -23.47
N THR A 412 6.79 1.59 -24.26
CA THR A 412 6.29 1.05 -25.54
C THR A 412 5.03 0.21 -25.33
N ARG A 413 5.02 -0.69 -24.34
CA ARG A 413 3.89 -1.59 -24.10
C ARG A 413 2.65 -0.85 -23.58
N VAL A 414 2.84 0.11 -22.69
CA VAL A 414 1.72 0.93 -22.19
C VAL A 414 1.19 1.84 -23.30
N GLY A 415 2.07 2.45 -24.12
CA GLY A 415 1.70 3.26 -25.28
C GLY A 415 0.81 2.49 -26.26
N ALA A 416 1.30 1.31 -26.68
CA ALA A 416 0.54 0.42 -27.60
C ALA A 416 -0.79 -0.03 -27.00
N PHE A 417 -0.84 -0.28 -25.70
CA PHE A 417 -2.09 -0.66 -25.02
C PHE A 417 -3.11 0.48 -25.00
N LEU A 418 -2.69 1.72 -24.73
CA LEU A 418 -3.56 2.88 -24.78
C LEU A 418 -4.07 3.13 -26.21
N GLU A 419 -3.21 3.00 -27.23
CA GLU A 419 -3.61 3.09 -28.64
C GLU A 419 -4.63 2.01 -29.04
N GLN A 420 -4.43 0.77 -28.57
CA GLN A 420 -5.41 -0.31 -28.77
C GLN A 420 -6.77 0.05 -28.17
N LEU A 421 -6.80 0.57 -26.95
CA LEU A 421 -8.07 0.98 -26.30
C LEU A 421 -8.73 2.15 -27.04
N GLU A 422 -7.96 3.13 -27.52
CA GLU A 422 -8.46 4.27 -28.30
C GLU A 422 -9.07 3.78 -29.62
N GLY A 423 -8.44 2.83 -30.32
CA GLY A 423 -8.93 2.25 -31.57
C GLY A 423 -10.18 1.38 -31.44
N MET A 424 -10.56 0.95 -30.24
CA MET A 424 -11.80 0.20 -30.02
C MET A 424 -13.06 1.08 -30.01
N ASP A 425 -12.92 2.40 -29.93
CA ASP A 425 -14.04 3.37 -29.99
C ASP A 425 -14.29 3.87 -31.43
N ALA A 426 -13.38 3.58 -32.37
CA ALA A 426 -13.45 3.98 -33.77
C ALA A 426 -14.18 2.93 -34.62
#